data_38364ce2d3b5b443f6f4aaf96dc5bec0
#
_entry.id   38364ce2d3b5b443f6f4aaf96dc5bec0
#
_cell.length_a   1.000
_cell.length_b   1.000
_cell.length_c   1.000
_cell.angle_alpha   90.00
_cell.angle_beta   90.00
_cell.angle_gamma   90.00
#
_symmetry.space_group_name_H-M   'P 1'
#
loop_
_entity.id
_entity.type
_entity.pdbx_description
1 polymer ?
#
loop_
_entity_poly.entity_id
_entity_poly.type
_entity_poly.pdbx_seq_one_letter_code
_entity_poly.pdbx_strand_id
1 'polypeptide(L)'
;MFGMIPLPYKLLAGAALIIGVFFYGYMKGTAYSEAELQRFAAKQSKVVAELEKKNSEISNTVVTEYVDRVNTIKEKEYVYRNLAQTSVPSQHDMSNGWVFTHDSSASASDADPTRASDASPSGITDTTALLAIIGNYSRCQQNAQQLIALQKWIADNKTEVDRINAEKSK
;
A
#
# COMPACT_ATOMS: atom_id res chain seq x y z
N MET A 1 60.09 -6.27 53.13
CA MET A 1 59.12 -5.81 54.16
C MET A 1 57.70 -6.40 54.07
N PHE A 2 57.50 -7.51 53.35
CA PHE A 2 56.17 -8.18 53.25
C PHE A 2 55.87 -9.28 54.27
N GLY A 3 56.83 -9.52 55.22
CA GLY A 3 56.75 -10.63 56.16
C GLY A 3 55.92 -10.41 57.43
N MET A 4 55.52 -9.18 57.77
CA MET A 4 54.86 -8.87 59.07
C MET A 4 53.33 -8.74 59.03
N ILE A 5 52.69 -8.94 57.85
CA ILE A 5 51.22 -8.82 57.76
C ILE A 5 50.63 -10.20 58.05
N PRO A 6 49.71 -10.29 59.04
CA PRO A 6 49.00 -11.56 59.38
C PRO A 6 48.27 -12.13 58.14
N LEU A 7 48.26 -13.45 58.03
CA LEU A 7 47.67 -14.17 56.89
C LEU A 7 46.22 -13.72 56.53
N PRO A 8 45.29 -13.44 57.50
CA PRO A 8 43.94 -13.01 57.16
C PRO A 8 43.88 -11.68 56.44
N TYR A 9 44.81 -10.73 56.69
CA TYR A 9 44.85 -9.46 55.97
C TYR A 9 45.36 -9.59 54.52
N LYS A 10 46.25 -10.55 54.25
CA LYS A 10 46.69 -10.86 52.89
C LYS A 10 45.56 -11.46 52.07
N LEU A 11 44.72 -12.33 52.68
CA LEU A 11 43.56 -12.93 52.03
C LEU A 11 42.48 -11.85 51.72
N LEU A 12 42.22 -10.94 52.67
CA LEU A 12 41.29 -9.84 52.50
C LEU A 12 41.74 -8.88 51.39
N ALA A 13 43.01 -8.55 51.33
CA ALA A 13 43.54 -7.70 50.26
C ALA A 13 43.45 -8.36 48.90
N GLY A 14 43.72 -9.67 48.81
CA GLY A 14 43.54 -10.46 47.58
C GLY A 14 42.08 -10.51 47.11
N ALA A 15 41.15 -10.77 48.06
CA ALA A 15 39.73 -10.76 47.74
C ALA A 15 39.21 -9.38 47.26
N ALA A 16 39.66 -8.30 47.90
CA ALA A 16 39.30 -6.93 47.49
C ALA A 16 39.82 -6.59 46.11
N LEU A 17 41.03 -7.04 45.72
CA LEU A 17 41.53 -6.87 44.36
C LEU A 17 40.69 -7.62 43.30
N ILE A 18 40.36 -8.89 43.61
CA ILE A 18 39.52 -9.69 42.68
C ILE A 18 38.15 -9.05 42.48
N ILE A 19 37.50 -8.61 43.56
CA ILE A 19 36.19 -7.91 43.53
C ILE A 19 36.36 -6.60 42.72
N GLY A 20 37.39 -5.85 42.95
CA GLY A 20 37.64 -4.58 42.23
C GLY A 20 37.83 -4.77 40.70
N VAL A 21 38.60 -5.79 40.32
CA VAL A 21 38.81 -6.13 38.88
C VAL A 21 37.50 -6.62 38.26
N PHE A 22 36.74 -7.46 39.01
CA PHE A 22 35.44 -7.93 38.51
C PHE A 22 34.42 -6.78 38.33
N PHE A 23 34.30 -5.86 39.29
CA PHE A 23 33.43 -4.71 39.19
C PHE A 23 33.86 -3.77 38.06
N TYR A 24 35.14 -3.52 37.91
CA TYR A 24 35.67 -2.71 36.79
C TYR A 24 35.36 -3.33 35.44
N GLY A 25 35.57 -4.64 35.29
CA GLY A 25 35.23 -5.39 34.07
C GLY A 25 33.75 -5.37 33.76
N TYR A 26 32.90 -5.56 34.79
CA TYR A 26 31.45 -5.48 34.66
C TYR A 26 30.97 -4.10 34.19
N MET A 27 31.44 -3.03 34.84
CA MET A 27 31.08 -1.64 34.45
C MET A 27 31.53 -1.28 33.04
N LYS A 28 32.72 -1.72 32.63
CA LYS A 28 33.21 -1.49 31.26
C LYS A 28 32.46 -2.32 30.25
N GLY A 29 32.11 -3.56 30.57
CA GLY A 29 31.35 -4.45 29.71
C GLY A 29 29.92 -3.96 29.45
N THR A 30 29.21 -3.49 30.49
CA THR A 30 27.87 -2.93 30.36
C THR A 30 27.88 -1.61 29.57
N ALA A 31 28.80 -0.72 29.85
CA ALA A 31 28.92 0.56 29.11
C ALA A 31 29.23 0.35 27.63
N TYR A 32 30.06 -0.64 27.28
CA TYR A 32 30.35 -1.00 25.89
C TYR A 32 29.11 -1.56 25.19
N SER A 33 28.41 -2.48 25.85
CA SER A 33 27.17 -3.09 25.32
C SER A 33 26.08 -2.06 25.10
N GLU A 34 25.86 -1.12 26.04
CA GLU A 34 24.90 -0.03 25.89
C GLU A 34 25.22 0.89 24.74
N ALA A 35 26.51 1.26 24.57
CA ALA A 35 26.95 2.09 23.46
C ALA A 35 26.75 1.41 22.10
N GLU A 36 26.95 0.12 22.03
CA GLU A 36 26.73 -0.68 20.80
C GLU A 36 25.24 -0.78 20.48
N LEU A 37 24.39 -1.04 21.47
CA LEU A 37 22.93 -1.03 21.33
C LEU A 37 22.40 0.33 20.86
N GLN A 38 22.89 1.42 21.44
CA GLN A 38 22.50 2.78 21.01
C GLN A 38 22.93 3.07 19.57
N ARG A 39 24.13 2.67 19.18
CA ARG A 39 24.60 2.80 17.78
C ARG A 39 23.73 1.97 16.82
N PHE A 40 23.37 0.76 17.20
CA PHE A 40 22.49 -0.10 16.40
C PHE A 40 21.08 0.52 16.28
N ALA A 41 20.50 0.96 17.40
CA ALA A 41 19.21 1.64 17.40
C ALA A 41 19.22 2.92 16.54
N ALA A 42 20.26 3.73 16.64
CA ALA A 42 20.43 4.93 15.83
C ALA A 42 20.59 4.63 14.33
N LYS A 43 21.27 3.55 13.95
CA LYS A 43 21.33 3.09 12.55
C LYS A 43 19.97 2.62 12.06
N GLN A 44 19.23 1.85 12.87
CA GLN A 44 17.89 1.39 12.51
C GLN A 44 16.92 2.56 12.35
N SER A 45 16.92 3.52 13.28
CA SER A 45 16.02 4.68 13.19
C SER A 45 16.27 5.52 11.94
N LYS A 46 17.52 5.68 11.50
CA LYS A 46 17.85 6.36 10.25
C LYS A 46 17.30 5.62 9.02
N VAL A 47 17.42 4.30 8.99
CA VAL A 47 16.89 3.47 7.90
C VAL A 47 15.36 3.54 7.85
N VAL A 48 14.71 3.48 9.00
CA VAL A 48 13.25 3.62 9.07
C VAL A 48 12.81 4.99 8.58
N ALA A 49 13.46 6.07 9.03
CA ALA A 49 13.14 7.43 8.58
C ALA A 49 13.37 7.62 7.07
N GLU A 50 14.41 7.02 6.50
CA GLU A 50 14.65 7.03 5.04
C GLU A 50 13.55 6.28 4.30
N LEU A 51 13.16 5.08 4.76
CA LEU A 51 12.07 4.31 4.18
C LEU A 51 10.73 5.05 4.24
N GLU A 52 10.41 5.66 5.37
CA GLU A 52 9.18 6.46 5.54
C GLU A 52 9.16 7.64 4.57
N LYS A 53 10.27 8.36 4.45
CA LYS A 53 10.40 9.46 3.49
C LYS A 53 10.19 8.97 2.06
N LYS A 54 10.86 7.90 1.65
CA LYS A 54 10.74 7.33 0.30
C LYS A 54 9.34 6.80 0.02
N ASN A 55 8.72 6.09 0.98
CA ASN A 55 7.34 5.65 0.84
C ASN A 55 6.37 6.82 0.67
N SER A 56 6.59 7.93 1.38
CA SER A 56 5.79 9.15 1.22
C SER A 56 5.97 9.78 -0.17
N GLU A 57 7.21 9.87 -0.68
CA GLU A 57 7.50 10.37 -2.02
C GLU A 57 6.82 9.52 -3.10
N ILE A 58 6.96 8.18 -3.01
CA ILE A 58 6.33 7.21 -3.92
C ILE A 58 4.81 7.33 -3.86
N SER A 59 4.23 7.37 -2.66
CA SER A 59 2.79 7.49 -2.45
C SER A 59 2.24 8.76 -3.09
N ASN A 60 2.89 9.90 -2.87
CA ASN A 60 2.47 11.18 -3.46
C ASN A 60 2.51 11.15 -4.98
N THR A 61 3.56 10.58 -5.57
CA THR A 61 3.71 10.44 -7.02
C THR A 61 2.61 9.56 -7.61
N VAL A 62 2.40 8.37 -7.03
CA VAL A 62 1.40 7.41 -7.52
C VAL A 62 -0.01 7.96 -7.38
N VAL A 63 -0.32 8.62 -6.26
CA VAL A 63 -1.65 9.23 -6.03
C VAL A 63 -1.89 10.35 -7.02
N THR A 64 -0.90 11.21 -7.28
CA THR A 64 -1.04 12.31 -8.25
C THR A 64 -1.31 11.76 -9.66
N GLU A 65 -0.51 10.80 -10.13
CA GLU A 65 -0.72 10.15 -11.43
C GLU A 65 -2.10 9.48 -11.53
N TYR A 66 -2.56 8.82 -10.46
CA TYR A 66 -3.88 8.20 -10.40
C TYR A 66 -5.00 9.24 -10.52
N VAL A 67 -4.91 10.32 -9.75
CA VAL A 67 -5.92 11.39 -9.76
C VAL A 67 -6.03 12.04 -11.15
N ASP A 68 -4.91 12.31 -11.80
CA ASP A 68 -4.89 12.90 -13.15
C ASP A 68 -5.54 11.97 -14.19
N ARG A 69 -5.26 10.65 -14.10
CA ARG A 69 -5.89 9.65 -14.98
C ARG A 69 -7.39 9.54 -14.74
N VAL A 70 -7.83 9.54 -13.46
CA VAL A 70 -9.25 9.51 -13.13
C VAL A 70 -9.97 10.76 -13.60
N ASN A 71 -9.37 11.93 -13.47
CA ASN A 71 -9.93 13.18 -13.98
C ASN A 71 -10.10 13.13 -15.52
N THR A 72 -9.10 12.65 -16.23
CA THR A 72 -9.18 12.44 -17.69
C THR A 72 -10.32 11.49 -18.08
N ILE A 73 -10.52 10.40 -17.33
CA ILE A 73 -11.62 9.44 -17.56
C ILE A 73 -12.97 10.14 -17.36
N LYS A 74 -13.13 10.91 -16.29
CA LYS A 74 -14.38 11.64 -15.98
C LYS A 74 -14.68 12.73 -17.02
N GLU A 75 -13.67 13.43 -17.50
CA GLU A 75 -13.83 14.40 -18.59
C GLU A 75 -14.35 13.72 -19.88
N LYS A 76 -13.76 12.57 -20.23
CA LYS A 76 -14.23 11.78 -21.39
C LYS A 76 -15.64 11.25 -21.17
N GLU A 77 -15.96 10.73 -19.98
CA GLU A 77 -17.33 10.32 -19.62
C GLU A 77 -18.32 11.46 -19.86
N TYR A 78 -18.00 12.66 -19.36
CA TYR A 78 -18.87 13.84 -19.56
C TYR A 78 -19.11 14.13 -21.04
N VAL A 79 -18.06 14.11 -21.88
CA VAL A 79 -18.18 14.32 -23.32
C VAL A 79 -19.07 13.25 -23.96
N TYR A 80 -18.85 11.96 -23.66
CA TYR A 80 -19.66 10.89 -24.24
C TYR A 80 -21.12 10.92 -23.77
N ARG A 81 -21.37 11.27 -22.52
CA ARG A 81 -22.74 11.45 -22.00
C ARG A 81 -23.46 12.60 -22.73
N ASN A 82 -22.77 13.70 -22.95
CA ASN A 82 -23.33 14.82 -23.72
C ASN A 82 -23.64 14.41 -25.17
N LEU A 83 -22.72 13.72 -25.83
CA LEU A 83 -22.94 13.19 -27.20
C LEU A 83 -24.13 12.21 -27.24
N ALA A 84 -24.25 11.31 -26.26
CA ALA A 84 -25.37 10.38 -26.17
C ALA A 84 -26.71 11.13 -26.05
N GLN A 85 -26.77 12.21 -25.28
CA GLN A 85 -27.99 12.99 -25.07
C GLN A 85 -28.35 13.89 -26.25
N THR A 86 -27.34 14.43 -26.97
CA THR A 86 -27.59 15.44 -28.00
C THR A 86 -27.58 14.89 -29.42
N SER A 87 -26.88 13.80 -29.67
CA SER A 87 -26.60 13.30 -31.01
C SER A 87 -27.15 11.90 -31.30
N VAL A 88 -27.50 11.14 -30.26
CA VAL A 88 -28.10 9.80 -30.40
C VAL A 88 -29.61 9.92 -30.32
N PRO A 89 -30.35 9.61 -31.41
CA PRO A 89 -31.81 9.64 -31.38
C PRO A 89 -32.38 8.63 -30.39
N SER A 90 -33.26 9.03 -29.52
CA SER A 90 -33.99 8.14 -28.60
C SER A 90 -35.25 7.59 -29.31
N GLN A 91 -35.10 6.55 -30.12
CA GLN A 91 -36.16 6.06 -31.00
C GLN A 91 -36.74 4.72 -30.58
N HIS A 92 -36.05 3.96 -29.75
CA HIS A 92 -36.45 2.60 -29.42
C HIS A 92 -36.39 2.35 -27.91
N ASP A 93 -37.37 1.62 -27.42
CA ASP A 93 -37.36 1.06 -26.06
C ASP A 93 -36.61 -0.28 -26.08
N MET A 94 -35.72 -0.48 -25.09
CA MET A 94 -35.11 -1.77 -24.83
C MET A 94 -36.17 -2.77 -24.37
N SER A 95 -36.05 -4.04 -24.77
CA SER A 95 -36.93 -5.09 -24.25
C SER A 95 -36.62 -5.39 -22.77
N ASN A 96 -37.60 -5.90 -22.03
CA ASN A 96 -37.41 -6.39 -20.67
C ASN A 96 -36.33 -7.48 -20.61
N GLY A 97 -36.26 -8.37 -21.60
CA GLY A 97 -35.24 -9.40 -21.70
C GLY A 97 -33.82 -8.82 -21.87
N TRP A 98 -33.68 -7.75 -22.66
CA TRP A 98 -32.41 -7.06 -22.79
C TRP A 98 -31.96 -6.44 -21.45
N VAL A 99 -32.85 -5.69 -20.79
CA VAL A 99 -32.55 -5.06 -19.48
C VAL A 99 -32.21 -6.12 -18.43
N PHE A 100 -33.01 -7.20 -18.36
CA PHE A 100 -32.71 -8.30 -17.45
C PHE A 100 -31.35 -8.94 -17.71
N THR A 101 -31.02 -9.23 -18.97
CA THR A 101 -29.73 -9.84 -19.33
C THR A 101 -28.58 -8.92 -19.00
N HIS A 102 -28.69 -7.63 -19.32
CA HIS A 102 -27.69 -6.62 -18.97
C HIS A 102 -27.44 -6.55 -17.44
N ASP A 103 -28.49 -6.41 -16.65
CA ASP A 103 -28.40 -6.24 -15.21
C ASP A 103 -27.91 -7.52 -14.50
N SER A 104 -28.37 -8.68 -14.99
CA SER A 104 -27.88 -9.98 -14.48
C SER A 104 -26.39 -10.19 -14.78
N SER A 105 -25.93 -9.80 -15.97
CA SER A 105 -24.51 -9.84 -16.34
C SER A 105 -23.68 -8.88 -15.48
N ALA A 106 -24.19 -7.67 -15.24
CA ALA A 106 -23.49 -6.67 -14.42
C ALA A 106 -23.36 -7.07 -12.95
N SER A 107 -24.34 -7.81 -12.42
CA SER A 107 -24.38 -8.29 -11.03
C SER A 107 -23.84 -9.72 -10.85
N ALA A 108 -23.41 -10.38 -11.95
CA ALA A 108 -23.01 -11.78 -11.98
C ALA A 108 -24.07 -12.72 -11.35
N SER A 109 -25.37 -12.38 -11.52
CA SER A 109 -26.48 -13.20 -11.06
C SER A 109 -26.82 -14.30 -12.07
N ASP A 110 -27.60 -15.29 -11.61
CA ASP A 110 -28.01 -16.42 -12.46
C ASP A 110 -28.83 -15.96 -13.66
N ALA A 111 -28.57 -16.54 -14.81
CA ALA A 111 -29.30 -16.30 -16.04
C ALA A 111 -30.65 -17.06 -16.01
N ASP A 112 -31.73 -16.37 -16.36
CA ASP A 112 -33.05 -16.97 -16.56
C ASP A 112 -33.46 -16.80 -18.04
N PRO A 113 -33.40 -17.88 -18.83
CA PRO A 113 -33.76 -17.83 -20.25
C PRO A 113 -35.18 -17.35 -20.54
N THR A 114 -36.14 -17.63 -19.63
CA THR A 114 -37.53 -17.20 -19.76
C THR A 114 -37.64 -15.68 -19.68
N ARG A 115 -36.97 -15.09 -18.72
CA ARG A 115 -36.92 -13.62 -18.57
C ARG A 115 -36.09 -12.95 -19.66
N ALA A 116 -35.02 -13.58 -20.11
CA ALA A 116 -34.18 -13.07 -21.18
C ALA A 116 -34.90 -13.03 -22.53
N SER A 117 -35.91 -13.87 -22.75
CA SER A 117 -36.70 -13.92 -23.99
C SER A 117 -37.92 -12.95 -24.01
N ASP A 118 -38.14 -12.19 -22.94
CA ASP A 118 -39.26 -11.23 -22.87
C ASP A 118 -39.02 -10.04 -23.81
N ALA A 119 -39.77 -10.00 -24.91
CA ALA A 119 -39.67 -8.96 -25.94
C ALA A 119 -40.51 -7.71 -25.64
N SER A 120 -41.29 -7.68 -24.53
CA SER A 120 -42.11 -6.55 -24.20
C SER A 120 -41.26 -5.30 -23.84
N PRO A 121 -41.74 -4.09 -24.16
CA PRO A 121 -41.02 -2.86 -23.88
C PRO A 121 -40.77 -2.65 -22.39
N SER A 122 -39.54 -2.27 -22.03
CA SER A 122 -39.17 -1.99 -20.63
C SER A 122 -39.42 -0.54 -20.19
N GLY A 123 -39.70 0.36 -21.13
CA GLY A 123 -39.72 1.80 -20.89
C GLY A 123 -38.32 2.43 -20.77
N ILE A 124 -37.28 1.65 -20.95
CA ILE A 124 -35.87 2.14 -20.99
C ILE A 124 -35.49 2.40 -22.43
N THR A 125 -35.26 3.67 -22.75
CA THR A 125 -34.83 4.04 -24.10
C THR A 125 -33.37 3.64 -24.38
N ASP A 126 -33.04 3.49 -25.67
CA ASP A 126 -31.66 3.24 -26.13
C ASP A 126 -30.66 4.29 -25.62
N THR A 127 -31.04 5.56 -25.58
CA THR A 127 -30.22 6.64 -24.99
C THR A 127 -30.00 6.43 -23.50
N THR A 128 -31.04 6.04 -22.75
CA THR A 128 -30.92 5.78 -21.31
C THR A 128 -29.99 4.58 -21.05
N ALA A 129 -30.14 3.51 -21.81
CA ALA A 129 -29.28 2.35 -21.75
C ALA A 129 -27.82 2.71 -22.07
N LEU A 130 -27.58 3.51 -23.12
CA LEU A 130 -26.26 3.99 -23.50
C LEU A 130 -25.60 4.83 -22.38
N LEU A 131 -26.36 5.71 -21.72
CA LEU A 131 -25.85 6.49 -20.59
C LEU A 131 -25.42 5.61 -19.40
N ALA A 132 -26.15 4.55 -19.14
CA ALA A 132 -25.79 3.56 -18.10
C ALA A 132 -24.47 2.82 -18.48
N ILE A 133 -24.36 2.38 -19.73
CA ILE A 133 -23.17 1.70 -20.26
C ILE A 133 -21.94 2.61 -20.20
N ILE A 134 -22.06 3.89 -20.62
CA ILE A 134 -20.98 4.87 -20.53
C ILE A 134 -20.50 5.02 -19.08
N GLY A 135 -21.43 5.16 -18.13
CA GLY A 135 -21.09 5.25 -16.71
C GLY A 135 -20.41 3.98 -16.18
N ASN A 136 -20.86 2.79 -16.60
CA ASN A 136 -20.25 1.53 -16.21
C ASN A 136 -18.82 1.39 -16.77
N TYR A 137 -18.59 1.78 -18.02
CA TYR A 137 -17.25 1.78 -18.61
C TYR A 137 -16.31 2.76 -17.90
N SER A 138 -16.80 3.96 -17.57
CA SER A 138 -16.01 4.93 -16.80
C SER A 138 -15.57 4.35 -15.43
N ARG A 139 -16.48 3.72 -14.69
CA ARG A 139 -16.18 3.07 -13.41
C ARG A 139 -15.18 1.92 -13.58
N CYS A 140 -15.37 1.08 -14.60
CA CYS A 140 -14.45 -0.01 -14.90
C CYS A 140 -13.03 0.51 -15.17
N GLN A 141 -12.91 1.57 -15.98
CA GLN A 141 -11.62 2.20 -16.26
C GLN A 141 -11.00 2.83 -15.00
N GLN A 142 -11.79 3.49 -14.13
CA GLN A 142 -11.30 4.03 -12.87
C GLN A 142 -10.78 2.93 -11.94
N ASN A 143 -11.49 1.80 -11.81
CA ASN A 143 -11.05 0.65 -11.04
C ASN A 143 -9.76 0.04 -11.60
N ALA A 144 -9.64 -0.06 -12.93
CA ALA A 144 -8.41 -0.52 -13.58
C ALA A 144 -7.22 0.41 -13.27
N GLN A 145 -7.41 1.74 -13.31
CA GLN A 145 -6.37 2.69 -12.92
C GLN A 145 -5.99 2.58 -11.44
N GLN A 146 -6.96 2.30 -10.56
CA GLN A 146 -6.67 2.05 -9.14
C GLN A 146 -5.77 0.83 -8.94
N LEU A 147 -6.06 -0.28 -9.64
CA LEU A 147 -5.22 -1.48 -9.60
C LEU A 147 -3.81 -1.22 -10.14
N ILE A 148 -3.70 -0.50 -11.25
CA ILE A 148 -2.40 -0.10 -11.83
C ILE A 148 -1.61 0.76 -10.83
N ALA A 149 -2.25 1.73 -10.19
CA ALA A 149 -1.63 2.58 -9.18
C ALA A 149 -1.13 1.78 -7.98
N LEU A 150 -1.94 0.83 -7.47
CA LEU A 150 -1.55 -0.06 -6.37
C LEU A 150 -0.37 -0.97 -6.76
N GLN A 151 -0.40 -1.55 -7.95
CA GLN A 151 0.71 -2.38 -8.44
C GLN A 151 2.01 -1.57 -8.57
N LYS A 152 1.92 -0.35 -9.11
CA LYS A 152 3.06 0.57 -9.19
C LYS A 152 3.60 0.91 -7.81
N TRP A 153 2.74 1.26 -6.87
CA TRP A 153 3.13 1.56 -5.50
C TRP A 153 3.88 0.39 -4.83
N ILE A 154 3.37 -0.84 -4.99
CA ILE A 154 4.02 -2.04 -4.45
C ILE A 154 5.39 -2.26 -5.11
N ALA A 155 5.49 -2.14 -6.43
CA ALA A 155 6.72 -2.35 -7.17
C ALA A 155 7.81 -1.32 -6.79
N ASP A 156 7.43 -0.05 -6.70
CA ASP A 156 8.34 1.05 -6.36
C ASP A 156 8.85 0.91 -4.92
N ASN A 157 7.97 0.59 -3.96
CA ASN A 157 8.37 0.35 -2.57
C ASN A 157 9.26 -0.90 -2.43
N LYS A 158 8.95 -1.97 -3.16
CA LYS A 158 9.81 -3.16 -3.17
C LYS A 158 11.21 -2.84 -3.66
N THR A 159 11.33 -2.09 -4.75
CA THR A 159 12.62 -1.67 -5.31
C THR A 159 13.44 -0.88 -4.29
N GLU A 160 12.80 0.01 -3.52
CA GLU A 160 13.47 0.81 -2.51
C GLU A 160 13.95 -0.04 -1.32
N VAL A 161 13.13 -0.99 -0.87
CA VAL A 161 13.52 -1.94 0.19
C VAL A 161 14.70 -2.81 -0.27
N ASP A 162 14.68 -3.30 -1.50
CA ASP A 162 15.76 -4.12 -2.07
C ASP A 162 17.07 -3.30 -2.17
N ARG A 163 17.00 -2.01 -2.56
CA ARG A 163 18.14 -1.08 -2.59
C ARG A 163 18.78 -0.94 -1.20
N ILE A 164 17.97 -0.64 -0.19
CA ILE A 164 18.45 -0.45 1.20
C ILE A 164 19.06 -1.73 1.75
N ASN A 165 18.50 -2.90 1.45
CA ASN A 165 19.06 -4.18 1.88
C ASN A 165 20.40 -4.48 1.18
N ALA A 166 20.56 -4.14 -0.08
CA ALA A 166 21.81 -4.32 -0.82
C ALA A 166 22.92 -3.39 -0.30
N GLU A 167 22.60 -2.18 0.15
CA GLU A 167 23.57 -1.25 0.76
C GLU A 167 24.04 -1.73 2.14
N LYS A 168 23.20 -2.44 2.90
CA LYS A 168 23.58 -3.02 4.21
C LYS A 168 24.50 -4.24 4.11
N SER A 169 24.53 -4.90 2.95
CA SER A 169 25.35 -6.09 2.72
C SER A 169 26.78 -5.80 2.26
N LYS A 170 27.10 -4.53 2.03
CA LYS A 170 28.45 -4.02 1.69
C LYS A 170 29.15 -3.44 2.91
#